data_c6fd0d945fa582eda78ac47f2c0d75cd
#
_entry.id   c6fd0d945fa582eda78ac47f2c0d75cd
#
_cell.length_a   1.000
_cell.length_b   1.000
_cell.length_c   1.000
_cell.angle_alpha   90.00
_cell.angle_beta   90.00
_cell.angle_gamma   90.00
#
_symmetry.space_group_name_H-M   'P 1'
#
loop_
_entity.id
_entity.type
_entity.pdbx_description
1 polymer ?
#
loop_
_entity_poly.entity_id
_entity_poly.type
_entity_poly.pdbx_seq_one_letter_code
_entity_poly.pdbx_strand_id
1 'polypeptide(L)'
;MILGSATPSVESYKHALDGTYRLWELTKRAKEAVLPQVYIEDLREELKAGNRSMFSRRLKELIKDRLNKGEQIMLFLNRRGYAGFVSCRSCGHVMECPHCDISMTYHRDGRLRCHYCGYEQPMLKVCPECGSPYIGTFGLGTQKVEAALYKEFPQAKVLRMDMDTTKRKNSHEQILSAFSDGEADILVGTQMIVKGHDFANVTLVGVLAADLSLHANDYRAGERTFQLLTQAAGRAGRGDKPGEVVIQTYSPEHYSIQTAAKQDYHAFYKEEISYRSLMRYPPEWQMLVVFASGEDKAWLDKVMDAMANVVKHMDLMVIGPSEAGFGKINDQYRKVIYIKNKDYETLVRAKNRLEQWIDLNKIRKNLLINFDFNPMNSY
;
A
#
# COMPACT_ATOMS: atom_id res chain seq x y z
N MET A 1 -23.94 3.88 15.96
CA MET A 1 -23.10 4.19 14.77
C MET A 1 -23.16 2.98 13.84
N ILE A 2 -23.28 3.19 12.53
CA ILE A 2 -23.26 2.11 11.52
C ILE A 2 -21.98 2.30 10.69
N LEU A 3 -21.19 1.23 10.55
CA LEU A 3 -20.02 1.18 9.69
C LEU A 3 -20.39 0.34 8.47
N GLY A 4 -20.29 0.90 7.27
CA GLY A 4 -20.58 0.21 6.02
C GLY A 4 -19.35 0.15 5.12
N SER A 5 -18.99 -1.04 4.65
CA SER A 5 -17.88 -1.24 3.71
C SER A 5 -18.05 -2.56 2.96
N ALA A 6 -17.62 -2.60 1.70
CA ALA A 6 -17.46 -3.86 0.96
C ALA A 6 -16.11 -4.56 1.31
N THR A 7 -15.18 -3.79 1.86
CA THR A 7 -13.84 -4.25 2.26
C THR A 7 -13.53 -3.66 3.64
N PRO A 8 -14.20 -4.13 4.73
CA PRO A 8 -13.95 -3.63 6.08
C PRO A 8 -12.49 -3.84 6.46
N SER A 9 -11.99 -3.08 7.43
CA SER A 9 -10.67 -3.37 7.99
C SER A 9 -10.68 -4.71 8.72
N VAL A 10 -9.53 -5.39 8.69
CA VAL A 10 -9.35 -6.68 9.38
C VAL A 10 -9.69 -6.56 10.86
N GLU A 11 -9.32 -5.44 11.49
CA GLU A 11 -9.64 -5.16 12.89
C GLU A 11 -11.15 -5.01 13.12
N SER A 12 -11.84 -4.22 12.27
CA SER A 12 -13.29 -4.02 12.43
C SER A 12 -14.06 -5.32 12.19
N TYR A 13 -13.61 -6.13 11.22
CA TYR A 13 -14.24 -7.40 10.94
C TYR A 13 -14.01 -8.41 12.07
N LYS A 14 -12.80 -8.46 12.64
CA LYS A 14 -12.50 -9.26 13.83
C LYS A 14 -13.41 -8.88 15.00
N HIS A 15 -13.56 -7.58 15.31
CA HIS A 15 -14.47 -7.11 16.36
C HIS A 15 -15.92 -7.50 16.10
N ALA A 16 -16.35 -7.61 14.84
CA ALA A 16 -17.68 -8.09 14.50
C ALA A 16 -17.81 -9.60 14.72
N LEU A 17 -16.78 -10.39 14.38
CA LEU A 17 -16.75 -11.84 14.63
C LEU A 17 -16.69 -12.18 16.11
N ASP A 18 -15.97 -11.39 16.91
CA ASP A 18 -15.83 -11.56 18.35
C ASP A 18 -17.06 -11.05 19.14
N GLY A 19 -18.08 -10.52 18.43
CA GLY A 19 -19.33 -10.03 19.04
C GLY A 19 -19.24 -8.63 19.64
N THR A 20 -18.10 -7.92 19.54
CA THR A 20 -17.97 -6.52 19.96
C THR A 20 -18.84 -5.60 19.09
N TYR A 21 -18.95 -5.90 17.80
CA TYR A 21 -19.85 -5.25 16.85
C TYR A 21 -20.89 -6.25 16.36
N ARG A 22 -22.07 -5.76 16.01
CA ARG A 22 -23.07 -6.58 15.32
C ARG A 22 -22.79 -6.62 13.82
N LEU A 23 -22.54 -7.82 13.27
CA LEU A 23 -22.31 -8.01 11.84
C LEU A 23 -23.63 -8.12 11.06
N TRP A 24 -23.72 -7.37 9.97
CA TRP A 24 -24.77 -7.49 8.99
C TRP A 24 -24.14 -7.60 7.59
N GLU A 25 -24.43 -8.68 6.89
CA GLU A 25 -23.91 -8.93 5.55
C GLU A 25 -24.99 -8.74 4.50
N LEU A 26 -24.73 -7.89 3.51
CA LEU A 26 -25.55 -7.72 2.34
C LEU A 26 -25.03 -8.65 1.24
N THR A 27 -25.67 -9.81 1.06
CA THR A 27 -25.22 -10.87 0.16
C THR A 27 -25.71 -10.70 -1.27
N LYS A 28 -26.70 -9.82 -1.50
CA LYS A 28 -27.27 -9.55 -2.83
C LYS A 28 -26.80 -8.19 -3.36
N ARG A 29 -26.37 -8.15 -4.60
CA ARG A 29 -26.00 -6.91 -5.28
C ARG A 29 -27.26 -6.12 -5.68
N ALA A 30 -27.16 -4.80 -5.62
CA ALA A 30 -28.19 -3.93 -6.16
C ALA A 30 -28.24 -4.08 -7.70
N LYS A 31 -29.43 -4.05 -8.29
CA LYS A 31 -29.65 -4.07 -9.75
C LYS A 31 -29.08 -5.29 -10.49
N GLU A 32 -28.91 -6.45 -9.83
CA GLU A 32 -28.36 -7.67 -10.44
C GLU A 32 -27.03 -7.47 -11.20
N ALA A 33 -26.24 -6.48 -10.79
CA ALA A 33 -25.00 -6.13 -11.48
C ALA A 33 -23.99 -7.30 -11.46
N VAL A 34 -23.50 -7.64 -12.65
CA VAL A 34 -22.49 -8.68 -12.83
C VAL A 34 -21.12 -8.18 -12.39
N LEU A 35 -20.33 -9.05 -11.76
CA LEU A 35 -18.92 -8.73 -11.44
C LEU A 35 -18.12 -8.54 -12.73
N PRO A 36 -17.20 -7.57 -12.79
CA PRO A 36 -16.29 -7.46 -13.92
C PRO A 36 -15.40 -8.71 -14.01
N GLN A 37 -15.02 -9.08 -15.21
CA GLN A 37 -14.04 -10.11 -15.42
C GLN A 37 -12.66 -9.57 -15.09
N VAL A 38 -11.92 -10.25 -14.20
CA VAL A 38 -10.60 -9.82 -13.76
C VAL A 38 -9.53 -10.75 -14.30
N TYR A 39 -8.52 -10.18 -14.96
CA TYR A 39 -7.34 -10.87 -15.45
C TYR A 39 -6.14 -10.47 -14.61
N ILE A 40 -5.34 -11.44 -14.20
CA ILE A 40 -4.04 -11.20 -13.54
C ILE A 40 -2.96 -11.44 -14.58
N GLU A 41 -2.17 -10.41 -14.88
CA GLU A 41 -1.08 -10.47 -15.84
C GLU A 41 0.26 -10.53 -15.11
N ASP A 42 0.97 -11.63 -15.30
CA ASP A 42 2.32 -11.83 -14.75
C ASP A 42 3.36 -11.07 -15.57
N LEU A 43 3.87 -9.97 -15.01
CA LEU A 43 4.88 -9.15 -15.68
C LEU A 43 6.23 -9.87 -15.87
N ARG A 44 6.48 -10.95 -15.12
CA ARG A 44 7.67 -11.81 -15.31
C ARG A 44 7.57 -12.58 -16.63
N GLU A 45 6.39 -13.13 -16.92
CA GLU A 45 6.12 -13.85 -18.17
C GLU A 45 6.07 -12.89 -19.37
N GLU A 46 5.53 -11.68 -19.19
CA GLU A 46 5.60 -10.63 -20.21
C GLU A 46 7.06 -10.28 -20.57
N LEU A 47 7.93 -10.15 -19.57
CA LEU A 47 9.35 -9.88 -19.79
C LEU A 47 10.06 -11.04 -20.51
N LYS A 48 9.79 -12.30 -20.12
CA LYS A 48 10.31 -13.51 -20.78
C LYS A 48 9.87 -13.61 -22.24
N ALA A 49 8.63 -13.20 -22.53
CA ALA A 49 8.09 -13.14 -23.89
C ALA A 49 8.59 -11.93 -24.70
N GLY A 50 9.55 -11.15 -24.15
CA GLY A 50 10.16 -10.00 -24.82
C GLY A 50 9.36 -8.69 -24.71
N ASN A 51 8.23 -8.66 -24.02
CA ASN A 51 7.48 -7.43 -23.80
C ASN A 51 8.17 -6.58 -22.71
N ARG A 52 8.84 -5.51 -23.13
CA ARG A 52 9.48 -4.53 -22.23
C ARG A 52 8.63 -3.28 -21.99
N SER A 53 7.42 -3.24 -22.56
CA SER A 53 6.47 -2.15 -22.31
C SER A 53 6.00 -2.18 -20.86
N MET A 54 5.49 -1.05 -20.37
CA MET A 54 4.82 -0.99 -19.07
C MET A 54 3.39 -1.55 -19.12
N PHE A 55 2.88 -1.85 -20.31
CA PHE A 55 1.58 -2.47 -20.53
C PHE A 55 1.75 -3.91 -20.99
N SER A 56 1.02 -4.84 -20.34
CA SER A 56 0.94 -6.23 -20.81
C SER A 56 0.27 -6.30 -22.19
N ARG A 57 0.53 -7.37 -22.92
CA ARG A 57 -0.07 -7.58 -24.25
C ARG A 57 -1.59 -7.54 -24.18
N ARG A 58 -2.18 -8.23 -23.20
CA ARG A 58 -3.63 -8.22 -22.98
C ARG A 58 -4.15 -6.81 -22.71
N LEU A 59 -3.50 -6.05 -21.84
CA LEU A 59 -3.94 -4.68 -21.55
C LEU A 59 -3.92 -3.81 -22.79
N LYS A 60 -2.88 -3.93 -23.65
CA LYS A 60 -2.81 -3.18 -24.93
C LYS A 60 -3.94 -3.57 -25.89
N GLU A 61 -4.22 -4.86 -26.01
CA GLU A 61 -5.32 -5.37 -26.84
C GLU A 61 -6.66 -4.82 -26.39
N LEU A 62 -6.92 -4.85 -25.08
CA LEU A 62 -8.16 -4.33 -24.51
C LEU A 62 -8.26 -2.80 -24.61
N ILE A 63 -7.17 -2.06 -24.43
CA ILE A 63 -7.13 -0.60 -24.64
C ILE A 63 -7.52 -0.30 -26.10
N LYS A 64 -6.89 -0.98 -27.07
CA LYS A 64 -7.20 -0.78 -28.49
C LYS A 64 -8.67 -1.10 -28.82
N ASP A 65 -9.19 -2.18 -28.27
CA ASP A 65 -10.60 -2.58 -28.44
C ASP A 65 -11.56 -1.51 -27.91
N ARG A 66 -11.30 -0.98 -26.70
CA ARG A 66 -12.16 0.06 -26.09
C ARG A 66 -12.11 1.38 -26.85
N LEU A 67 -10.91 1.81 -27.29
CA LEU A 67 -10.76 3.00 -28.13
C LEU A 67 -11.56 2.86 -29.43
N ASN A 68 -11.53 1.70 -30.08
CA ASN A 68 -12.31 1.43 -31.29
C ASN A 68 -13.81 1.43 -31.06
N LYS A 69 -14.27 1.08 -29.85
CA LYS A 69 -15.69 1.10 -29.46
C LYS A 69 -16.18 2.44 -28.93
N GLY A 70 -15.28 3.42 -28.76
CA GLY A 70 -15.59 4.69 -28.09
C GLY A 70 -15.94 4.51 -26.60
N GLU A 71 -15.38 3.50 -25.96
CA GLU A 71 -15.55 3.22 -24.55
C GLU A 71 -14.38 3.78 -23.73
N GLN A 72 -14.66 4.12 -22.47
CA GLN A 72 -13.68 4.76 -21.62
C GLN A 72 -12.85 3.76 -20.80
N ILE A 73 -11.64 4.17 -20.47
CA ILE A 73 -10.63 3.37 -19.80
C ILE A 73 -10.12 4.11 -18.57
N MET A 74 -9.97 3.42 -17.44
CA MET A 74 -9.26 3.93 -16.27
C MET A 74 -7.96 3.17 -16.07
N LEU A 75 -6.84 3.88 -16.02
CA LEU A 75 -5.54 3.28 -15.66
C LEU A 75 -5.11 3.77 -14.29
N PHE A 76 -5.07 2.82 -13.39
CA PHE A 76 -4.79 3.06 -12.00
C PHE A 76 -3.34 2.74 -11.64
N LEU A 77 -2.69 3.69 -10.97
CA LEU A 77 -1.35 3.54 -10.43
C LEU A 77 -1.38 3.79 -8.93
N ASN A 78 -1.07 2.78 -8.13
CA ASN A 78 -0.98 3.00 -6.69
C ASN A 78 0.35 3.67 -6.32
N ARG A 79 0.32 4.98 -6.05
CA ARG A 79 1.47 5.81 -5.69
C ARG A 79 1.34 6.41 -4.29
N ARG A 80 0.78 5.73 -3.31
CA ARG A 80 0.89 6.18 -1.93
C ARG A 80 2.12 5.55 -1.27
N GLY A 81 3.05 6.43 -0.90
CA GLY A 81 4.31 6.11 -0.28
C GLY A 81 5.45 6.03 -1.31
N TYR A 82 6.62 6.42 -0.88
CA TYR A 82 7.84 6.15 -1.62
C TYR A 82 8.03 4.64 -1.61
N ALA A 83 7.64 3.99 -2.70
CA ALA A 83 8.00 2.60 -2.93
C ALA A 83 9.51 2.56 -3.24
N GLY A 84 10.31 2.75 -2.22
CA GLY A 84 11.75 2.55 -2.27
C GLY A 84 12.13 1.08 -2.10
N PHE A 85 11.15 0.16 -2.20
CA PHE A 85 11.47 -1.26 -2.13
C PHE A 85 12.23 -1.71 -3.38
N VAL A 86 13.01 -2.76 -3.21
CA VAL A 86 13.82 -3.36 -4.26
C VAL A 86 13.24 -4.71 -4.64
N SER A 87 13.02 -4.90 -5.93
CA SER A 87 12.52 -6.16 -6.47
C SER A 87 13.28 -6.59 -7.74
N CYS A 88 13.28 -7.88 -7.98
CA CYS A 88 13.79 -8.47 -9.21
C CYS A 88 12.68 -8.55 -10.26
N ARG A 89 12.89 -7.94 -11.42
CA ARG A 89 11.91 -7.95 -12.52
C ARG A 89 11.83 -9.31 -13.22
N SER A 90 12.85 -10.17 -13.05
CA SER A 90 12.90 -11.48 -13.70
C SER A 90 12.11 -12.55 -12.94
N CYS A 91 12.19 -12.58 -11.60
CA CYS A 91 11.52 -13.59 -10.77
C CYS A 91 10.50 -13.06 -9.78
N GLY A 92 10.40 -11.72 -9.63
CA GLY A 92 9.49 -11.10 -8.68
C GLY A 92 10.03 -11.01 -7.25
N HIS A 93 11.20 -11.61 -6.94
CA HIS A 93 11.78 -11.59 -5.60
C HIS A 93 11.89 -10.16 -5.07
N VAL A 94 11.41 -9.93 -3.84
CA VAL A 94 11.48 -8.64 -3.14
C VAL A 94 12.50 -8.75 -2.02
N MET A 95 13.30 -7.70 -1.83
CA MET A 95 14.25 -7.64 -0.72
C MET A 95 13.50 -7.37 0.58
N GLU A 96 13.34 -8.39 1.39
CA GLU A 96 12.63 -8.35 2.68
C GLU A 96 13.58 -8.38 3.86
N CYS A 97 13.14 -7.84 4.99
CA CYS A 97 13.89 -7.88 6.23
C CYS A 97 13.80 -9.28 6.85
N PRO A 98 14.93 -9.95 7.17
CA PRO A 98 14.91 -11.31 7.73
C PRO A 98 14.31 -11.39 9.15
N HIS A 99 14.07 -10.25 9.80
CA HIS A 99 13.55 -10.19 11.17
C HIS A 99 12.08 -9.73 11.26
N CYS A 100 11.58 -9.03 10.23
CA CYS A 100 10.28 -8.36 10.30
C CYS A 100 9.32 -8.79 9.18
N ASP A 101 9.81 -9.52 8.19
CA ASP A 101 9.03 -10.00 7.04
C ASP A 101 8.29 -8.86 6.31
N ILE A 102 8.98 -7.72 6.19
CA ILE A 102 8.52 -6.55 5.43
C ILE A 102 9.60 -6.13 4.44
N SER A 103 9.21 -5.53 3.33
CA SER A 103 10.16 -5.07 2.33
C SER A 103 11.11 -4.01 2.88
N MET A 104 12.38 -4.09 2.48
CA MET A 104 13.40 -3.13 2.83
C MET A 104 13.37 -1.93 1.89
N THR A 105 13.64 -0.74 2.43
CA THR A 105 13.67 0.51 1.67
C THR A 105 15.08 0.83 1.19
N TYR A 106 15.23 1.19 -0.09
CA TYR A 106 16.48 1.66 -0.65
C TYR A 106 16.72 3.13 -0.28
N HIS A 107 17.92 3.42 0.22
CA HIS A 107 18.39 4.75 0.57
C HIS A 107 19.47 5.27 -0.38
N ARG A 108 19.62 6.59 -0.45
CA ARG A 108 20.57 7.25 -1.38
C ARG A 108 22.05 6.92 -1.12
N ASP A 109 22.35 6.42 0.06
CA ASP A 109 23.67 5.94 0.43
C ASP A 109 24.01 4.53 -0.10
N GLY A 110 23.13 3.96 -0.93
CA GLY A 110 23.34 2.64 -1.52
C GLY A 110 22.99 1.47 -0.61
N ARG A 111 22.31 1.71 0.51
CA ARG A 111 21.92 0.68 1.47
C ARG A 111 20.40 0.41 1.44
N LEU A 112 20.05 -0.81 1.81
CA LEU A 112 18.67 -1.22 2.12
C LEU A 112 18.48 -1.16 3.62
N ARG A 113 17.36 -0.60 4.09
CA ARG A 113 17.04 -0.48 5.53
C ARG A 113 15.64 -0.98 5.84
N CYS A 114 15.52 -1.66 6.98
CA CYS A 114 14.26 -1.97 7.60
C CYS A 114 13.89 -0.86 8.59
N HIS A 115 12.77 -0.17 8.37
CA HIS A 115 12.31 0.90 9.26
C HIS A 115 11.57 0.40 10.52
N TYR A 116 11.43 -0.93 10.68
CA TYR A 116 10.91 -1.53 11.92
C TYR A 116 12.03 -1.84 12.90
N CYS A 117 13.04 -2.61 12.51
CA CYS A 117 14.11 -3.06 13.42
C CYS A 117 15.46 -2.38 13.21
N GLY A 118 15.62 -1.56 12.16
CA GLY A 118 16.87 -0.91 11.82
C GLY A 118 17.90 -1.79 11.11
N TYR A 119 17.54 -3.05 10.74
CA TYR A 119 18.45 -3.92 9.98
C TYR A 119 18.86 -3.26 8.67
N GLU A 120 20.15 -3.35 8.34
CA GLU A 120 20.72 -2.76 7.13
C GLU A 120 21.58 -3.75 6.36
N GLN A 121 21.51 -3.66 5.02
CA GLN A 121 22.44 -4.37 4.13
C GLN A 121 22.77 -3.53 2.91
N PRO A 122 23.89 -3.79 2.20
CA PRO A 122 24.19 -3.15 0.93
C PRO A 122 23.16 -3.50 -0.14
N MET A 123 22.96 -2.60 -1.11
CA MET A 123 22.21 -2.91 -2.32
C MET A 123 22.91 -4.02 -3.12
N LEU A 124 22.17 -5.05 -3.48
CA LEU A 124 22.69 -6.15 -4.29
C LEU A 124 22.73 -5.78 -5.77
N LYS A 125 23.75 -6.22 -6.48
CA LYS A 125 23.90 -6.02 -7.94
C LYS A 125 23.16 -7.10 -8.75
N VAL A 126 22.95 -8.26 -8.14
CA VAL A 126 22.24 -9.39 -8.74
C VAL A 126 21.21 -9.93 -7.76
N CYS A 127 20.15 -10.51 -8.28
CA CYS A 127 19.09 -11.10 -7.48
C CYS A 127 19.62 -12.33 -6.73
N PRO A 128 19.43 -12.43 -5.40
CA PRO A 128 19.90 -13.58 -4.62
C PRO A 128 19.15 -14.87 -4.99
N GLU A 129 17.93 -14.77 -5.52
CA GLU A 129 17.08 -15.92 -5.85
C GLU A 129 17.40 -16.51 -7.24
N CYS A 130 17.53 -15.65 -8.26
CA CYS A 130 17.66 -16.13 -9.65
C CYS A 130 18.93 -15.66 -10.37
N GLY A 131 19.85 -14.94 -9.70
CA GLY A 131 21.08 -14.42 -10.27
C GLY A 131 20.93 -13.30 -11.31
N SER A 132 19.72 -12.85 -11.59
CA SER A 132 19.43 -11.83 -12.60
C SER A 132 20.00 -10.46 -12.23
N PRO A 133 20.59 -9.70 -13.18
CA PRO A 133 21.00 -8.30 -12.94
C PRO A 133 19.82 -7.33 -12.92
N TYR A 134 18.59 -7.76 -13.21
CA TYR A 134 17.40 -6.91 -13.24
C TYR A 134 16.77 -6.72 -11.87
N ILE A 135 17.59 -6.55 -10.84
CA ILE A 135 17.17 -6.18 -9.50
C ILE A 135 17.36 -4.68 -9.28
N GLY A 136 16.36 -3.99 -8.74
CA GLY A 136 16.43 -2.55 -8.54
C GLY A 136 15.20 -1.97 -7.87
N THR A 137 15.23 -0.65 -7.67
CA THR A 137 14.08 0.09 -7.14
C THR A 137 12.94 0.11 -8.14
N PHE A 138 11.73 -0.13 -7.65
CA PHE A 138 10.53 -0.04 -8.47
C PHE A 138 9.98 1.40 -8.43
N GLY A 139 9.81 2.02 -9.59
CA GLY A 139 9.28 3.39 -9.68
C GLY A 139 8.54 3.63 -10.99
N LEU A 140 7.21 3.67 -10.93
CA LEU A 140 6.33 4.05 -12.02
C LEU A 140 5.60 5.35 -11.63
N GLY A 141 5.55 6.35 -12.52
CA GLY A 141 4.85 7.61 -12.29
C GLY A 141 3.79 7.87 -13.36
N THR A 142 2.71 8.57 -12.99
CA THR A 142 1.60 8.90 -13.89
C THR A 142 2.04 9.64 -15.17
N GLN A 143 3.05 10.51 -15.08
CA GLN A 143 3.66 11.18 -16.23
C GLN A 143 4.31 10.21 -17.22
N LYS A 144 5.01 9.18 -16.71
CA LYS A 144 5.60 8.14 -17.56
C LYS A 144 4.54 7.27 -18.23
N VAL A 145 3.44 7.01 -17.53
CA VAL A 145 2.29 6.26 -18.07
C VAL A 145 1.65 7.07 -19.20
N GLU A 146 1.37 8.34 -18.97
CA GLU A 146 0.81 9.26 -19.97
C GLU A 146 1.68 9.32 -21.24
N ALA A 147 3.00 9.52 -21.09
CA ALA A 147 3.93 9.54 -22.20
C ALA A 147 3.97 8.20 -22.99
N ALA A 148 3.86 7.07 -22.28
CA ALA A 148 3.80 5.75 -22.91
C ALA A 148 2.48 5.53 -23.66
N LEU A 149 1.36 6.02 -23.14
CA LEU A 149 0.07 5.96 -23.84
C LEU A 149 0.11 6.75 -25.16
N TYR A 150 0.60 7.97 -25.15
CA TYR A 150 0.73 8.75 -26.39
C TYR A 150 1.67 8.09 -27.41
N LYS A 151 2.68 7.38 -26.96
CA LYS A 151 3.57 6.62 -27.85
C LYS A 151 2.89 5.40 -28.48
N GLU A 152 2.10 4.64 -27.70
CA GLU A 152 1.46 3.40 -28.17
C GLU A 152 0.09 3.65 -28.80
N PHE A 153 -0.63 4.69 -28.37
CA PHE A 153 -1.97 5.06 -28.80
C PHE A 153 -2.05 6.58 -29.11
N PRO A 154 -1.41 7.07 -30.20
CA PRO A 154 -1.30 8.50 -30.48
C PRO A 154 -2.63 9.23 -30.64
N GLN A 155 -3.69 8.49 -31.02
CA GLN A 155 -5.04 9.03 -31.21
C GLN A 155 -5.83 9.19 -29.92
N ALA A 156 -5.40 8.54 -28.80
CA ALA A 156 -6.14 8.56 -27.57
C ALA A 156 -6.06 9.89 -26.85
N LYS A 157 -7.18 10.40 -26.38
CA LYS A 157 -7.24 11.55 -25.49
C LYS A 157 -7.05 11.09 -24.04
N VAL A 158 -5.96 11.52 -23.42
CA VAL A 158 -5.58 11.11 -22.07
C VAL A 158 -5.74 12.26 -21.10
N LEU A 159 -6.47 12.03 -20.01
CA LEU A 159 -6.49 12.91 -18.84
C LEU A 159 -5.66 12.29 -17.71
N ARG A 160 -4.89 13.12 -17.02
CA ARG A 160 -4.09 12.70 -15.87
C ARG A 160 -4.59 13.38 -14.59
N MET A 161 -4.78 12.57 -13.55
CA MET A 161 -5.24 13.01 -12.24
C MET A 161 -4.31 12.52 -11.14
N ASP A 162 -3.45 13.39 -10.67
CA ASP A 162 -2.53 13.18 -9.56
C ASP A 162 -2.37 14.46 -8.72
N MET A 163 -1.53 14.41 -7.68
CA MET A 163 -1.29 15.57 -6.82
C MET A 163 -0.75 16.79 -7.57
N ASP A 164 -0.03 16.60 -8.69
CA ASP A 164 0.53 17.73 -9.44
C ASP A 164 -0.52 18.42 -10.29
N THR A 165 -1.44 17.66 -10.89
CA THR A 165 -2.53 18.18 -11.70
C THR A 165 -3.69 18.75 -10.88
N THR A 166 -3.81 18.36 -9.60
CA THR A 166 -4.91 18.76 -8.72
C THR A 166 -4.54 19.84 -7.69
N LYS A 167 -3.43 20.54 -7.84
CA LYS A 167 -2.99 21.62 -6.93
C LYS A 167 -3.88 22.86 -6.95
N ARG A 168 -4.51 23.17 -8.08
CA ARG A 168 -5.38 24.34 -8.21
C ARG A 168 -6.78 24.04 -7.68
N LYS A 169 -7.42 25.04 -7.11
CA LYS A 169 -8.82 24.95 -6.65
C LYS A 169 -9.72 24.49 -7.80
N ASN A 170 -10.59 23.53 -7.55
CA ASN A 170 -11.55 22.94 -8.51
C ASN A 170 -10.94 22.10 -9.66
N SER A 171 -9.61 21.96 -9.78
CA SER A 171 -9.02 21.16 -10.85
C SER A 171 -9.39 19.67 -10.76
N HIS A 172 -9.63 19.16 -9.56
CA HIS A 172 -10.12 17.80 -9.33
C HIS A 172 -11.51 17.59 -9.98
N GLU A 173 -12.47 18.49 -9.70
CA GLU A 173 -13.82 18.43 -10.24
C GLU A 173 -13.83 18.63 -11.77
N GLN A 174 -13.02 19.56 -12.28
CA GLN A 174 -12.89 19.81 -13.71
C GLN A 174 -12.42 18.59 -14.50
N ILE A 175 -11.38 17.88 -14.00
CA ILE A 175 -10.86 16.66 -14.64
C ILE A 175 -11.93 15.58 -14.67
N LEU A 176 -12.66 15.38 -13.56
CA LEU A 176 -13.70 14.35 -13.46
C LEU A 176 -14.91 14.68 -14.34
N SER A 177 -15.33 15.96 -14.40
CA SER A 177 -16.41 16.41 -15.28
C SER A 177 -16.04 16.17 -16.76
N ALA A 178 -14.87 16.64 -17.18
CA ALA A 178 -14.38 16.45 -18.55
C ALA A 178 -14.33 14.95 -18.94
N PHE A 179 -13.89 14.09 -18.02
CA PHE A 179 -13.90 12.65 -18.25
C PHE A 179 -15.33 12.09 -18.31
N SER A 180 -16.22 12.50 -17.41
CA SER A 180 -17.63 12.10 -17.40
C SER A 180 -18.36 12.51 -18.68
N ASP A 181 -18.06 13.70 -19.19
CA ASP A 181 -18.67 14.27 -20.40
C ASP A 181 -18.09 13.67 -21.71
N GLY A 182 -17.16 12.72 -21.60
CA GLY A 182 -16.59 12.01 -22.74
C GLY A 182 -15.51 12.80 -23.51
N GLU A 183 -14.95 13.85 -22.91
CA GLU A 183 -13.89 14.66 -23.55
C GLU A 183 -12.56 13.90 -23.66
N ALA A 184 -12.41 12.80 -22.90
CA ALA A 184 -11.24 11.93 -22.94
C ALA A 184 -11.60 10.45 -22.90
N ASP A 185 -10.73 9.65 -23.54
CA ASP A 185 -10.86 8.20 -23.66
C ASP A 185 -10.23 7.48 -22.48
N ILE A 186 -9.11 8.00 -21.95
CA ILE A 186 -8.32 7.37 -20.91
C ILE A 186 -8.12 8.31 -19.73
N LEU A 187 -8.49 7.89 -18.54
CA LEU A 187 -8.15 8.56 -17.27
C LEU A 187 -7.01 7.81 -16.58
N VAL A 188 -5.83 8.46 -16.48
CA VAL A 188 -4.68 7.94 -15.74
C VAL A 188 -4.62 8.61 -14.38
N GLY A 189 -4.56 7.82 -13.31
CA GLY A 189 -4.43 8.46 -12.00
C GLY A 189 -4.04 7.52 -10.87
N THR A 190 -3.99 8.11 -9.69
CA THR A 190 -3.69 7.42 -8.43
C THR A 190 -4.99 7.08 -7.69
N GLN A 191 -4.92 6.78 -6.41
CA GLN A 191 -6.09 6.45 -5.58
C GLN A 191 -7.25 7.46 -5.65
N MET A 192 -6.99 8.68 -6.14
CA MET A 192 -8.02 9.73 -6.26
C MET A 192 -9.10 9.35 -7.29
N ILE A 193 -8.73 8.65 -8.39
CA ILE A 193 -9.69 8.25 -9.42
C ILE A 193 -10.59 7.07 -9.01
N VAL A 194 -10.18 6.31 -8.00
CA VAL A 194 -10.92 5.10 -7.56
C VAL A 194 -12.05 5.44 -6.58
N LYS A 195 -12.02 6.62 -5.95
CA LYS A 195 -12.96 7.01 -4.91
C LYS A 195 -14.08 7.91 -5.44
N GLY A 196 -15.32 7.54 -5.15
CA GLY A 196 -16.47 8.46 -5.14
C GLY A 196 -17.11 8.78 -6.49
N HIS A 197 -16.64 8.27 -7.64
CA HIS A 197 -17.20 8.62 -8.95
C HIS A 197 -17.65 7.41 -9.71
N ASP A 198 -18.80 7.51 -10.39
CA ASP A 198 -19.38 6.49 -11.24
C ASP A 198 -19.38 6.98 -12.69
N PHE A 199 -18.62 6.28 -13.52
CA PHE A 199 -18.55 6.54 -14.97
C PHE A 199 -19.18 5.38 -15.72
N ALA A 200 -20.35 5.60 -16.30
CA ALA A 200 -21.13 4.54 -16.96
C ALA A 200 -20.43 3.96 -18.20
N ASN A 201 -19.58 4.75 -18.87
CA ASN A 201 -18.89 4.33 -20.09
C ASN A 201 -17.50 3.70 -19.82
N VAL A 202 -17.07 3.58 -18.54
CA VAL A 202 -15.82 2.89 -18.18
C VAL A 202 -16.04 1.39 -18.18
N THR A 203 -15.52 0.72 -19.19
CA THR A 203 -15.61 -0.73 -19.37
C THR A 203 -14.29 -1.46 -19.15
N LEU A 204 -13.16 -0.73 -19.10
CA LEU A 204 -11.85 -1.28 -18.82
C LEU A 204 -11.14 -0.53 -17.68
N VAL A 205 -10.66 -1.29 -16.70
CA VAL A 205 -9.77 -0.78 -15.66
C VAL A 205 -8.44 -1.52 -15.69
N GLY A 206 -7.34 -0.81 -15.86
CA GLY A 206 -5.98 -1.35 -15.78
C GLY A 206 -5.30 -0.94 -14.47
N VAL A 207 -4.88 -1.89 -13.65
CA VAL A 207 -4.00 -1.67 -12.51
C VAL A 207 -2.56 -1.94 -12.93
N LEU A 208 -1.75 -0.89 -13.04
CA LEU A 208 -0.45 -0.97 -13.73
C LEU A 208 0.68 -1.56 -12.87
N ALA A 209 0.57 -1.49 -11.55
CA ALA A 209 1.61 -1.97 -10.65
C ALA A 209 1.00 -2.27 -9.28
N ALA A 210 0.35 -3.40 -9.13
CA ALA A 210 -0.23 -3.84 -7.87
C ALA A 210 0.84 -3.98 -6.76
N ASP A 211 2.06 -4.36 -7.15
CA ASP A 211 3.22 -4.53 -6.27
C ASP A 211 3.60 -3.27 -5.49
N LEU A 212 3.31 -2.07 -6.02
CA LEU A 212 3.59 -0.81 -5.31
C LEU A 212 2.87 -0.68 -3.97
N SER A 213 1.70 -1.28 -3.83
CA SER A 213 0.97 -1.32 -2.55
C SER A 213 1.31 -2.55 -1.75
N LEU A 214 1.53 -3.67 -2.43
CA LEU A 214 1.78 -4.96 -1.82
C LEU A 214 3.07 -4.97 -1.01
N HIS A 215 4.11 -4.35 -1.56
CA HIS A 215 5.43 -4.28 -0.92
C HIS A 215 5.71 -2.92 -0.27
N ALA A 216 4.67 -2.25 0.22
CA ALA A 216 4.85 -1.11 1.11
C ALA A 216 5.46 -1.58 2.44
N ASN A 217 6.32 -0.74 3.03
CA ASN A 217 6.94 -1.03 4.33
C ASN A 217 5.92 -0.86 5.48
N ASP A 218 4.88 -1.72 5.49
CA ASP A 218 3.78 -1.67 6.43
C ASP A 218 3.11 -3.06 6.50
N TYR A 219 2.87 -3.57 7.71
CA TYR A 219 2.21 -4.88 7.89
C TYR A 219 0.79 -4.95 7.31
N ARG A 220 0.15 -3.80 7.06
CA ARG A 220 -1.17 -3.70 6.41
C ARG A 220 -1.08 -3.62 4.87
N ALA A 221 0.09 -3.82 4.29
CA ALA A 221 0.27 -3.71 2.84
C ALA A 221 -0.66 -4.64 2.06
N GLY A 222 -0.79 -5.89 2.53
CA GLY A 222 -1.71 -6.88 1.97
C GLY A 222 -3.16 -6.43 2.00
N GLU A 223 -3.63 -5.95 3.15
CA GLU A 223 -5.00 -5.44 3.32
C GLU A 223 -5.27 -4.22 2.42
N ARG A 224 -4.35 -3.26 2.40
CA ARG A 224 -4.50 -2.07 1.54
C ARG A 224 -4.52 -2.42 0.07
N THR A 225 -3.71 -3.41 -0.33
CA THR A 225 -3.69 -3.90 -1.71
C THR A 225 -5.00 -4.55 -2.07
N PHE A 226 -5.52 -5.47 -1.24
CA PHE A 226 -6.82 -6.09 -1.44
C PHE A 226 -7.94 -5.04 -1.59
N GLN A 227 -8.03 -4.11 -0.63
CA GLN A 227 -9.05 -3.04 -0.64
C GLN A 227 -8.98 -2.20 -1.91
N LEU A 228 -7.78 -1.85 -2.31
CA LEU A 228 -7.54 -1.00 -3.47
C LEU A 228 -7.89 -1.69 -4.78
N LEU A 229 -7.45 -2.94 -4.95
CA LEU A 229 -7.75 -3.74 -6.15
C LEU A 229 -9.24 -4.02 -6.28
N THR A 230 -9.91 -4.34 -5.17
CA THR A 230 -11.36 -4.56 -5.14
C THR A 230 -12.12 -3.27 -5.48
N GLN A 231 -11.70 -2.12 -4.95
CA GLN A 231 -12.29 -0.82 -5.29
C GLN A 231 -12.07 -0.46 -6.75
N ALA A 232 -10.86 -0.69 -7.29
CA ALA A 232 -10.54 -0.45 -8.70
C ALA A 232 -11.39 -1.36 -9.60
N ALA A 233 -11.48 -2.66 -9.29
CA ALA A 233 -12.31 -3.60 -10.01
C ALA A 233 -13.79 -3.18 -10.03
N GLY A 234 -14.27 -2.66 -8.90
CA GLY A 234 -15.65 -2.15 -8.81
C GLY A 234 -15.95 -0.90 -9.66
N ARG A 235 -14.97 -0.34 -10.41
CA ARG A 235 -15.19 0.79 -11.32
C ARG A 235 -15.52 0.38 -12.74
N ALA A 236 -15.14 -0.81 -13.16
CA ALA A 236 -15.44 -1.32 -14.49
C ALA A 236 -16.89 -1.85 -14.58
N GLY A 237 -17.58 -1.52 -15.66
CA GLY A 237 -18.90 -2.09 -15.98
C GLY A 237 -20.02 -1.63 -15.04
N ARG A 238 -20.06 -0.37 -14.68
CA ARG A 238 -21.16 0.21 -13.89
C ARG A 238 -22.37 0.63 -14.71
N GLY A 239 -22.21 0.73 -16.01
CA GLY A 239 -23.31 0.90 -16.96
C GLY A 239 -23.90 -0.44 -17.39
N ASP A 240 -24.53 -0.44 -18.57
CA ASP A 240 -25.18 -1.62 -19.14
C ASP A 240 -24.20 -2.60 -19.82
N LYS A 241 -22.93 -2.20 -19.94
CA LYS A 241 -21.87 -2.99 -20.58
C LYS A 241 -21.05 -3.76 -19.56
N PRO A 242 -20.64 -5.00 -19.88
CA PRO A 242 -19.76 -5.76 -18.98
C PRO A 242 -18.40 -5.07 -18.82
N GLY A 243 -17.87 -5.09 -17.61
CA GLY A 243 -16.55 -4.52 -17.30
C GLY A 243 -15.46 -5.57 -17.32
N GLU A 244 -14.25 -5.15 -17.71
CA GLU A 244 -13.03 -5.95 -17.61
C GLU A 244 -11.98 -5.23 -16.79
N VAL A 245 -11.19 -6.00 -16.06
CA VAL A 245 -10.11 -5.47 -15.22
C VAL A 245 -8.82 -6.25 -15.49
N VAL A 246 -7.72 -5.53 -15.70
CA VAL A 246 -6.39 -6.12 -15.84
C VAL A 246 -5.52 -5.69 -14.68
N ILE A 247 -5.08 -6.64 -13.87
CA ILE A 247 -4.15 -6.42 -12.76
C ILE A 247 -2.76 -6.88 -13.20
N GLN A 248 -1.85 -5.95 -13.39
CA GLN A 248 -0.44 -6.24 -13.72
C GLN A 248 0.40 -6.32 -12.46
N THR A 249 1.16 -7.41 -12.28
CA THR A 249 1.93 -7.68 -11.07
C THR A 249 3.13 -8.58 -11.34
N TYR A 250 4.17 -8.49 -10.49
CA TYR A 250 5.29 -9.44 -10.42
C TYR A 250 5.04 -10.56 -9.39
N SER A 251 3.93 -10.47 -8.63
CA SER A 251 3.57 -11.41 -7.56
C SER A 251 2.16 -11.96 -7.75
N PRO A 252 1.83 -12.59 -8.90
CA PRO A 252 0.47 -13.02 -9.22
C PRO A 252 -0.08 -14.07 -8.25
N GLU A 253 0.79 -14.78 -7.54
CA GLU A 253 0.41 -15.83 -6.58
C GLU A 253 -0.04 -15.28 -5.22
N HIS A 254 0.23 -13.99 -4.94
CA HIS A 254 -0.03 -13.41 -3.63
C HIS A 254 -1.53 -13.41 -3.30
N TYR A 255 -1.87 -13.88 -2.09
CA TYR A 255 -3.28 -14.07 -1.67
C TYR A 255 -4.11 -12.80 -1.80
N SER A 256 -3.57 -11.61 -1.49
CA SER A 256 -4.29 -10.33 -1.64
C SER A 256 -4.67 -10.03 -3.07
N ILE A 257 -3.86 -10.44 -4.06
CA ILE A 257 -4.15 -10.25 -5.48
C ILE A 257 -5.16 -11.28 -5.96
N GLN A 258 -4.95 -12.55 -5.60
CA GLN A 258 -5.83 -13.66 -5.98
C GLN A 258 -7.26 -13.48 -5.44
N THR A 259 -7.38 -13.09 -4.17
CA THR A 259 -8.69 -12.89 -3.55
C THR A 259 -9.37 -11.61 -4.01
N ALA A 260 -8.59 -10.53 -4.29
CA ALA A 260 -9.14 -9.31 -4.88
C ALA A 260 -9.67 -9.53 -6.30
N ALA A 261 -9.00 -10.35 -7.11
CA ALA A 261 -9.47 -10.71 -8.45
C ALA A 261 -10.81 -11.45 -8.41
N LYS A 262 -11.05 -12.25 -7.38
CA LYS A 262 -12.32 -12.94 -7.12
C LYS A 262 -13.33 -12.09 -6.35
N GLN A 263 -12.89 -10.91 -5.84
CA GLN A 263 -13.65 -10.05 -4.92
C GLN A 263 -14.14 -10.81 -3.67
N ASP A 264 -13.32 -11.77 -3.19
CA ASP A 264 -13.63 -12.63 -2.05
C ASP A 264 -12.94 -12.09 -0.78
N TYR A 265 -13.71 -11.30 0.00
CA TYR A 265 -13.23 -10.74 1.25
C TYR A 265 -13.02 -11.82 2.33
N HIS A 266 -13.85 -12.86 2.37
CA HIS A 266 -13.74 -13.90 3.39
C HIS A 266 -12.46 -14.72 3.22
N ALA A 267 -12.14 -15.11 1.98
CA ALA A 267 -10.90 -15.80 1.68
C ALA A 267 -9.69 -14.89 1.99
N PHE A 268 -9.75 -13.60 1.63
CA PHE A 268 -8.73 -12.63 1.99
C PHE A 268 -8.53 -12.55 3.51
N TYR A 269 -9.61 -12.36 4.27
CA TYR A 269 -9.53 -12.22 5.72
C TYR A 269 -8.88 -13.44 6.38
N LYS A 270 -9.21 -14.64 5.94
CA LYS A 270 -8.66 -15.89 6.47
C LYS A 270 -7.14 -15.95 6.32
N GLU A 271 -6.60 -15.61 5.16
CA GLU A 271 -5.17 -15.58 4.91
C GLU A 271 -4.48 -14.46 5.70
N GLU A 272 -5.04 -13.25 5.65
CA GLU A 272 -4.49 -12.07 6.31
C GLU A 272 -4.43 -12.22 7.83
N ILE A 273 -5.49 -12.76 8.47
CA ILE A 273 -5.51 -12.92 9.92
C ILE A 273 -4.51 -13.99 10.37
N SER A 274 -4.33 -15.06 9.58
CA SER A 274 -3.33 -16.10 9.83
C SER A 274 -1.91 -15.52 9.77
N TYR A 275 -1.62 -14.72 8.75
CA TYR A 275 -0.35 -13.99 8.62
C TYR A 275 -0.10 -13.07 9.82
N ARG A 276 -1.08 -12.24 10.20
CA ARG A 276 -0.95 -11.31 11.34
C ARG A 276 -0.76 -12.03 12.67
N SER A 277 -1.41 -13.17 12.86
CA SER A 277 -1.23 -13.99 14.04
C SER A 277 0.22 -14.51 14.12
N LEU A 278 0.74 -15.07 13.02
CA LEU A 278 2.10 -15.61 12.94
C LEU A 278 3.15 -14.52 13.20
N MET A 279 2.97 -13.36 12.57
CA MET A 279 3.90 -12.23 12.63
C MET A 279 3.67 -11.30 13.83
N ARG A 280 2.75 -11.65 14.72
CA ARG A 280 2.41 -10.88 15.93
C ARG A 280 2.01 -9.43 15.61
N TYR A 281 1.06 -9.27 14.68
CA TYR A 281 0.48 -7.99 14.30
C TYR A 281 -0.98 -7.84 14.74
N PRO A 282 -1.49 -6.59 14.89
CA PRO A 282 -2.90 -6.34 15.15
C PRO A 282 -3.81 -6.94 14.06
N PRO A 283 -5.00 -7.44 14.41
CA PRO A 283 -5.65 -7.39 15.74
C PRO A 283 -5.34 -8.58 16.66
N GLU A 284 -4.60 -9.60 16.22
CA GLU A 284 -4.26 -10.77 17.03
C GLU A 284 -3.28 -10.45 18.16
N TRP A 285 -2.42 -9.48 17.92
CA TRP A 285 -1.59 -8.82 18.90
C TRP A 285 -1.95 -7.35 18.98
N GLN A 286 -1.49 -6.67 20.00
CA GLN A 286 -1.58 -5.22 20.13
C GLN A 286 -0.21 -4.60 19.91
N MET A 287 -0.17 -3.40 19.41
CA MET A 287 1.08 -2.69 19.13
C MET A 287 1.02 -1.26 19.67
N LEU A 288 2.05 -0.85 20.40
CA LEU A 288 2.30 0.52 20.78
C LEU A 288 3.51 1.02 20.00
N VAL A 289 3.37 2.10 19.27
CA VAL A 289 4.48 2.81 18.62
C VAL A 289 4.85 4.02 19.47
N VAL A 290 6.12 4.10 19.81
CA VAL A 290 6.72 5.28 20.42
C VAL A 290 7.49 6.01 19.33
N PHE A 291 7.00 7.16 18.93
CA PHE A 291 7.64 8.03 17.95
C PHE A 291 8.30 9.20 18.66
N ALA A 292 9.54 9.53 18.28
CA ALA A 292 10.18 10.74 18.74
C ALA A 292 10.86 11.50 17.61
N SER A 293 10.87 12.84 17.73
CA SER A 293 11.62 13.70 16.82
C SER A 293 12.29 14.87 17.54
N GLY A 294 13.44 15.32 16.98
CA GLY A 294 14.22 16.43 17.50
C GLY A 294 15.37 16.83 16.58
N GLU A 295 15.96 17.99 16.85
CA GLU A 295 17.06 18.56 16.05
C GLU A 295 18.41 17.90 16.34
N ASP A 296 18.65 17.50 17.58
CA ASP A 296 19.87 16.83 18.01
C ASP A 296 19.75 15.31 17.86
N LYS A 297 20.40 14.78 16.83
CA LYS A 297 20.38 13.33 16.53
C LYS A 297 21.01 12.53 17.68
N ALA A 298 22.13 12.97 18.23
CA ALA A 298 22.84 12.21 19.26
C ALA A 298 22.05 12.14 20.57
N TRP A 299 21.34 13.22 20.90
CA TRP A 299 20.42 13.25 22.03
C TRP A 299 19.19 12.35 21.79
N LEU A 300 18.59 12.44 20.61
CA LEU A 300 17.47 11.58 20.21
C LEU A 300 17.86 10.09 20.29
N ASP A 301 19.02 9.71 19.79
CA ASP A 301 19.54 8.34 19.86
C ASP A 301 19.64 7.85 21.31
N LYS A 302 20.29 8.62 22.18
CA LYS A 302 20.42 8.29 23.61
C LYS A 302 19.07 8.14 24.32
N VAL A 303 18.13 9.03 24.05
CA VAL A 303 16.80 9.00 24.68
C VAL A 303 16.02 7.77 24.22
N MET A 304 16.05 7.47 22.92
CA MET A 304 15.32 6.32 22.38
C MET A 304 15.89 4.99 22.89
N ASP A 305 17.21 4.86 22.98
CA ASP A 305 17.87 3.69 23.58
C ASP A 305 17.50 3.54 25.06
N ALA A 306 17.51 4.64 25.83
CA ALA A 306 17.10 4.63 27.22
C ALA A 306 15.62 4.22 27.38
N MET A 307 14.73 4.75 26.55
CA MET A 307 13.30 4.37 26.55
C MET A 307 13.10 2.89 26.27
N ALA A 308 13.80 2.32 25.28
CA ALA A 308 13.76 0.88 25.02
C ALA A 308 14.20 0.07 26.24
N ASN A 309 15.27 0.51 26.94
CA ASN A 309 15.75 -0.15 28.15
C ASN A 309 14.78 -0.03 29.34
N VAL A 310 14.03 1.07 29.48
CA VAL A 310 13.03 1.25 30.55
C VAL A 310 11.96 0.14 30.52
N VAL A 311 11.59 -0.33 29.34
CA VAL A 311 10.54 -1.36 29.16
C VAL A 311 11.11 -2.77 28.91
N LYS A 312 12.42 -2.91 28.75
CA LYS A 312 13.07 -4.21 28.43
C LYS A 312 12.80 -5.33 29.43
N HIS A 313 12.57 -4.98 30.70
CA HIS A 313 12.32 -5.94 31.77
C HIS A 313 10.82 -6.25 31.96
N MET A 314 9.96 -5.70 31.16
CA MET A 314 8.56 -6.06 31.10
C MET A 314 8.39 -7.22 30.11
N ASP A 315 7.36 -8.02 30.27
CA ASP A 315 7.03 -9.10 29.32
C ASP A 315 6.47 -8.51 28.01
N LEU A 316 7.38 -7.96 27.18
CA LEU A 316 7.08 -7.20 25.97
C LEU A 316 8.04 -7.60 24.85
N MET A 317 7.53 -7.64 23.63
CA MET A 317 8.37 -7.66 22.44
C MET A 317 8.69 -6.23 22.03
N VAL A 318 9.95 -5.81 22.23
CA VAL A 318 10.44 -4.46 21.87
C VAL A 318 11.29 -4.57 20.61
N ILE A 319 10.96 -3.79 19.58
CA ILE A 319 11.64 -3.75 18.29
C ILE A 319 12.11 -2.32 18.02
N GLY A 320 13.37 -2.15 17.68
CA GLY A 320 14.04 -0.85 17.56
C GLY A 320 14.80 -0.48 18.84
N PRO A 321 15.21 0.81 19.01
CA PRO A 321 14.84 1.96 18.18
C PRO A 321 15.42 1.92 16.76
N SER A 322 14.65 2.42 15.78
CA SER A 322 15.08 2.55 14.40
C SER A 322 14.71 3.92 13.82
N GLU A 323 15.31 4.29 12.71
CA GLU A 323 14.89 5.49 11.98
C GLU A 323 13.46 5.30 11.46
N ALA A 324 12.62 6.32 11.57
CA ALA A 324 11.30 6.35 10.94
C ALA A 324 11.42 6.29 9.41
N GLY A 325 10.34 6.00 8.70
CA GLY A 325 10.32 5.88 7.22
C GLY A 325 10.96 7.07 6.48
N PHE A 326 10.87 8.27 7.07
CA PHE A 326 11.71 9.42 6.73
C PHE A 326 12.51 9.79 7.97
N GLY A 327 13.77 9.41 8.02
CA GLY A 327 14.65 9.63 9.17
C GLY A 327 14.92 11.10 9.51
N LYS A 328 14.67 12.03 8.56
CA LYS A 328 14.78 13.48 8.76
C LYS A 328 13.78 14.24 7.90
N ILE A 329 12.98 15.13 8.51
CA ILE A 329 12.07 16.06 7.81
C ILE A 329 12.17 17.44 8.47
N ASN A 330 12.35 18.52 7.69
CA ASN A 330 12.45 19.89 8.18
C ASN A 330 13.47 20.03 9.32
N ASP A 331 14.65 19.47 9.12
CA ASP A 331 15.75 19.41 10.08
C ASP A 331 15.47 18.66 11.40
N GLN A 332 14.32 18.00 11.54
CA GLN A 332 13.98 17.13 12.64
C GLN A 332 14.36 15.69 12.33
N TYR A 333 15.26 15.09 13.09
CA TYR A 333 15.53 13.64 13.07
C TYR A 333 14.36 12.90 13.71
N ARG A 334 14.05 11.70 13.23
CA ARG A 334 12.84 10.94 13.58
C ARG A 334 13.18 9.49 13.86
N LYS A 335 12.72 8.98 15.01
CA LYS A 335 12.92 7.58 15.41
C LYS A 335 11.64 6.96 15.95
N VAL A 336 11.59 5.63 15.90
CA VAL A 336 10.46 4.82 16.37
C VAL A 336 10.94 3.63 17.20
N ILE A 337 10.10 3.22 18.15
CA ILE A 337 10.17 1.94 18.85
C ILE A 337 8.81 1.29 18.69
N TYR A 338 8.77 0.02 18.29
CA TYR A 338 7.56 -0.79 18.24
C TYR A 338 7.55 -1.74 19.44
N ILE A 339 6.48 -1.69 20.23
CA ILE A 339 6.28 -2.52 21.40
C ILE A 339 5.03 -3.36 21.17
N LYS A 340 5.14 -4.69 21.24
CA LYS A 340 4.04 -5.61 20.97
C LYS A 340 3.73 -6.47 22.17
N ASN A 341 2.45 -6.71 22.44
CA ASN A 341 1.95 -7.70 23.42
C ASN A 341 0.55 -8.15 23.02
N LYS A 342 0.10 -9.32 23.47
CA LYS A 342 -1.29 -9.75 23.30
C LYS A 342 -2.25 -8.96 24.19
N ASP A 343 -1.79 -8.61 25.40
CA ASP A 343 -2.59 -7.87 26.36
C ASP A 343 -2.41 -6.36 26.20
N TYR A 344 -3.50 -5.68 25.90
CA TYR A 344 -3.56 -4.21 25.75
C TYR A 344 -3.17 -3.47 27.03
N GLU A 345 -3.60 -3.97 28.20
CA GLU A 345 -3.31 -3.33 29.48
C GLU A 345 -1.81 -3.34 29.79
N THR A 346 -1.10 -4.38 29.36
CA THR A 346 0.37 -4.46 29.49
C THR A 346 1.05 -3.35 28.66
N LEU A 347 0.55 -3.04 27.46
CA LEU A 347 1.04 -1.90 26.66
C LEU A 347 0.71 -0.57 27.32
N VAL A 348 -0.47 -0.43 27.92
CA VAL A 348 -0.83 0.77 28.68
C VAL A 348 0.10 0.97 29.87
N ARG A 349 0.44 -0.08 30.63
CA ARG A 349 1.42 -0.02 31.70
C ARG A 349 2.80 0.38 31.19
N ALA A 350 3.24 -0.15 30.05
CA ALA A 350 4.49 0.22 29.40
C ALA A 350 4.50 1.70 29.03
N LYS A 351 3.44 2.19 28.38
CA LYS A 351 3.26 3.60 28.02
C LYS A 351 3.34 4.50 29.26
N ASN A 352 2.61 4.17 30.33
CA ASN A 352 2.60 4.97 31.56
C ASN A 352 3.99 5.01 32.22
N ARG A 353 4.73 3.88 32.23
CA ARG A 353 6.11 3.84 32.72
C ARG A 353 7.07 4.71 31.90
N LEU A 354 6.92 4.70 30.58
CA LEU A 354 7.70 5.58 29.71
C LEU A 354 7.37 7.05 29.95
N GLU A 355 6.10 7.42 30.11
CA GLU A 355 5.71 8.80 30.43
C GLU A 355 6.30 9.27 31.74
N GLN A 356 6.21 8.48 32.79
CA GLN A 356 6.83 8.80 34.08
C GLN A 356 8.35 9.04 33.94
N TRP A 357 9.03 8.17 33.19
CA TRP A 357 10.47 8.32 32.93
C TRP A 357 10.78 9.60 32.13
N ILE A 358 10.00 9.91 31.12
CA ILE A 358 10.10 11.12 30.28
C ILE A 358 9.97 12.39 31.14
N ASP A 359 8.97 12.43 32.03
CA ASP A 359 8.66 13.58 32.86
C ASP A 359 9.73 13.79 33.92
N LEU A 360 10.18 12.72 34.60
CA LEU A 360 11.26 12.76 35.59
C LEU A 360 12.57 13.30 34.98
N ASN A 361 12.89 12.93 33.75
CA ASN A 361 14.08 13.36 33.03
C ASN A 361 13.90 14.65 32.20
N LYS A 362 12.70 15.26 32.22
CA LYS A 362 12.37 16.51 31.51
C LYS A 362 12.64 16.45 30.01
N ILE A 363 12.46 15.27 29.40
CA ILE A 363 12.83 14.98 27.99
C ILE A 363 12.01 15.82 27.00
N ARG A 364 10.74 16.10 27.28
CA ARG A 364 9.84 16.86 26.38
C ARG A 364 10.28 18.32 26.09
N LYS A 365 11.30 18.83 26.78
CA LYS A 365 11.82 20.16 26.47
C LYS A 365 12.51 20.23 25.11
N ASN A 366 13.12 19.12 24.66
CA ASN A 366 13.98 19.08 23.48
C ASN A 366 13.51 18.07 22.42
N LEU A 367 12.53 17.22 22.76
CA LEU A 367 12.01 16.18 21.86
C LEU A 367 10.47 16.18 21.85
N LEU A 368 9.90 16.07 20.67
CA LEU A 368 8.51 15.70 20.50
C LEU A 368 8.38 14.18 20.64
N ILE A 369 7.55 13.69 21.56
CA ILE A 369 7.32 12.26 21.76
C ILE A 369 5.84 11.98 21.70
N ASN A 370 5.46 11.04 20.84
CA ASN A 370 4.09 10.57 20.63
C ASN A 370 3.99 9.08 20.91
N PHE A 371 2.85 8.67 21.45
CA PHE A 371 2.47 7.27 21.66
C PHE A 371 1.24 6.97 20.80
N ASP A 372 1.31 5.92 19.99
CA ASP A 372 0.22 5.54 19.10
C ASP A 372 -0.07 4.04 19.23
N PHE A 373 -1.30 3.70 19.60
CA PHE A 373 -1.75 2.32 19.75
C PHE A 373 -2.36 1.83 18.44
N ASN A 374 -1.88 0.69 17.95
CA ASN A 374 -2.34 0.05 16.71
C ASN A 374 -2.39 1.03 15.54
N PRO A 375 -1.28 1.72 15.21
CA PRO A 375 -1.27 2.81 14.26
C PRO A 375 -1.85 2.43 12.91
N MET A 376 -2.60 3.35 12.32
CA MET A 376 -3.20 3.18 11.00
C MET A 376 -2.20 3.37 9.85
N ASN A 377 -1.07 4.02 10.13
CA ASN A 377 -0.01 4.27 9.17
C ASN A 377 1.34 3.95 9.79
N SER A 378 2.30 3.52 8.96
CA SER A 378 3.72 3.42 9.36
C SER A 378 4.32 4.83 9.56
N TYR A 379 5.26 4.93 10.48
CA TYR A 379 5.95 6.17 10.83
C TYR A 379 7.20 6.41 9.99
#